data_e093ccd9b00cccddb328ca129d20d96a
#
_entry.id   e093ccd9b00cccddb328ca129d20d96a
#
_cell.length_a   1.000
_cell.length_b   1.000
_cell.length_c   1.000
_cell.angle_alpha   90.00
_cell.angle_beta   90.00
_cell.angle_gamma   90.00
#
_symmetry.space_group_name_H-M   'P 1'
#
loop_
_entity.id
_entity.type
_entity.pdbx_description
1 polymer ?
#
loop_
_entity_poly.entity_id
_entity_poly.type
_entity_poly.pdbx_seq_one_letter_code
_entity_poly.pdbx_strand_id
1 'polypeptide(L)'
;MVHPSSPPAASQQLRFVSATHNDPLAQPLLAELADEYAQRYGGTPSTHLSWLPVPQAELAAPDGGLLIGVLDGVPVTGGAFRRYDSETAELKRIWTDRAYRRRGYARVLLAALEAETAARGYRRLYLITGNRQPEAEALYDATGYTRVPADPLPSWGPFVPIAFEKWLVADRE
;
A
#
# COMPACT_ATOMS: atom_id res chain seq x y z
N MET A 1 -42.38 -26.35 16.09
CA MET A 1 -41.87 -24.95 16.21
C MET A 1 -40.65 -24.86 15.33
N VAL A 2 -40.82 -24.14 14.22
CA VAL A 2 -39.69 -23.84 13.31
C VAL A 2 -39.00 -22.60 13.86
N HIS A 3 -37.77 -22.75 14.36
CA HIS A 3 -36.96 -21.58 14.68
C HIS A 3 -36.60 -20.86 13.37
N PRO A 4 -36.89 -19.57 13.24
CA PRO A 4 -36.39 -18.83 12.09
C PRO A 4 -34.86 -18.81 12.18
N SER A 5 -34.20 -19.43 11.20
CA SER A 5 -32.76 -19.31 11.03
C SER A 5 -32.45 -17.83 10.84
N SER A 6 -31.68 -17.26 11.74
CA SER A 6 -31.13 -15.93 11.56
C SER A 6 -30.39 -15.89 10.22
N PRO A 7 -30.57 -14.86 9.40
CA PRO A 7 -29.80 -14.74 8.17
C PRO A 7 -28.30 -14.75 8.54
N PRO A 8 -27.46 -15.39 7.72
CA PRO A 8 -26.02 -15.36 7.96
C PRO A 8 -25.60 -13.89 8.07
N ALA A 9 -24.82 -13.57 9.10
CA ALA A 9 -24.23 -12.26 9.24
C ALA A 9 -23.59 -11.90 7.90
N ALA A 10 -23.96 -10.75 7.33
CA ALA A 10 -23.37 -10.27 6.09
C ALA A 10 -21.85 -10.33 6.27
N SER A 11 -21.18 -11.15 5.46
CA SER A 11 -19.72 -11.24 5.52
C SER A 11 -19.17 -9.85 5.32
N GLN A 12 -18.45 -9.35 6.31
CA GLN A 12 -17.77 -8.06 6.24
C GLN A 12 -16.81 -8.10 5.06
N GLN A 13 -17.20 -7.43 3.98
CA GLN A 13 -16.36 -7.35 2.79
C GLN A 13 -15.52 -6.10 2.82
N LEU A 14 -14.22 -6.31 2.64
CA LEU A 14 -13.29 -5.22 2.42
C LEU A 14 -13.60 -4.60 1.04
N ARG A 15 -13.88 -3.30 1.02
CA ARG A 15 -14.08 -2.53 -0.21
C ARG A 15 -12.92 -1.58 -0.42
N PHE A 16 -12.42 -1.50 -1.65
CA PHE A 16 -11.42 -0.50 -2.02
C PHE A 16 -12.09 0.71 -2.67
N VAL A 17 -11.70 1.89 -2.21
CA VAL A 17 -12.15 3.16 -2.75
C VAL A 17 -10.94 4.00 -3.15
N SER A 18 -11.07 4.76 -4.24
CA SER A 18 -10.09 5.77 -4.60
C SER A 18 -10.22 6.97 -3.67
N ALA A 19 -9.11 7.46 -3.19
CA ALA A 19 -9.07 8.59 -2.27
C ALA A 19 -7.95 9.56 -2.67
N THR A 20 -8.01 10.77 -2.13
CA THR A 20 -6.92 11.73 -2.16
C THR A 20 -6.28 11.83 -0.77
N HIS A 21 -5.11 12.43 -0.68
CA HIS A 21 -4.44 12.64 0.61
C HIS A 21 -5.23 13.49 1.59
N ASN A 22 -6.10 14.36 1.09
CA ASN A 22 -6.95 15.22 1.91
C ASN A 22 -8.24 14.53 2.34
N ASP A 23 -8.53 13.35 1.81
CA ASP A 23 -9.71 12.58 2.20
C ASP A 23 -9.57 12.11 3.66
N PRO A 24 -10.62 12.26 4.48
CA PRO A 24 -10.62 11.73 5.85
C PRO A 24 -10.26 10.24 5.93
N LEU A 25 -10.60 9.43 4.92
CA LEU A 25 -10.27 8.01 4.87
C LEU A 25 -8.76 7.76 4.75
N ALA A 26 -7.99 8.71 4.22
CA ALA A 26 -6.54 8.60 4.08
C ALA A 26 -5.77 9.01 5.35
N GLN A 27 -6.39 9.71 6.27
CA GLN A 27 -5.70 10.25 7.45
C GLN A 27 -5.10 9.18 8.37
N PRO A 28 -5.80 8.06 8.68
CA PRO A 28 -5.20 7.00 9.49
C PRO A 28 -3.95 6.39 8.86
N LEU A 29 -3.92 6.21 7.55
CA LEU A 29 -2.74 5.75 6.81
C LEU A 29 -1.55 6.67 7.01
N LEU A 30 -1.73 7.96 6.79
CA LEU A 30 -0.64 8.94 6.91
C LEU A 30 -0.10 9.03 8.35
N ALA A 31 -1.00 9.09 9.32
CA ALA A 31 -0.63 9.21 10.72
C ALA A 31 0.13 7.97 11.22
N GLU A 32 -0.37 6.78 10.93
CA GLU A 32 0.23 5.54 11.41
C GLU A 32 1.55 5.23 10.71
N LEU A 33 1.68 5.53 9.42
CA LEU A 33 2.98 5.41 8.73
C LEU A 33 4.03 6.33 9.31
N ALA A 34 3.66 7.58 9.62
CA ALA A 34 4.58 8.53 10.25
C ALA A 34 5.06 8.04 11.61
N ASP A 35 4.16 7.51 12.42
CA ASP A 35 4.50 6.92 13.73
C ASP A 35 5.45 5.71 13.58
N GLU A 36 5.18 4.81 12.65
CA GLU A 36 6.03 3.65 12.43
C GLU A 36 7.43 4.02 11.94
N TYR A 37 7.55 4.95 11.02
CA TYR A 37 8.86 5.42 10.57
C TYR A 37 9.64 6.08 11.69
N ALA A 38 8.99 6.86 12.54
CA ALA A 38 9.63 7.46 13.71
C ALA A 38 10.14 6.38 14.67
N GLN A 39 9.40 5.33 14.93
CA GLN A 39 9.80 4.23 15.81
C GLN A 39 10.94 3.40 15.23
N ARG A 40 10.93 3.14 13.92
CA ARG A 40 11.89 2.23 13.26
C ARG A 40 13.19 2.92 12.85
N TYR A 41 13.12 4.19 12.44
CA TYR A 41 14.25 4.91 11.85
C TYR A 41 14.64 6.17 12.61
N GLY A 42 13.94 6.49 13.69
CA GLY A 42 14.19 7.69 14.49
C GLY A 42 13.46 8.93 13.96
N GLY A 43 13.67 10.05 14.66
CA GLY A 43 12.96 11.29 14.40
C GLY A 43 11.58 11.32 15.06
N THR A 44 10.76 12.29 14.65
CA THR A 44 9.38 12.46 15.14
C THR A 44 8.38 12.18 14.03
N PRO A 45 7.11 11.86 14.36
CA PRO A 45 6.06 11.72 13.36
C PRO A 45 5.93 12.96 12.45
N SER A 46 6.05 14.16 13.02
CA SER A 46 6.03 15.41 12.24
C SER A 46 7.11 15.47 11.19
N THR A 47 8.32 15.03 11.49
CA THR A 47 9.43 14.97 10.54
C THR A 47 9.10 14.05 9.38
N HIS A 48 8.56 12.87 9.67
CA HIS A 48 8.19 11.90 8.64
C HIS A 48 7.01 12.38 7.80
N LEU A 49 6.02 13.03 8.38
CA LEU A 49 4.91 13.64 7.66
C LEU A 49 5.36 14.71 6.66
N SER A 50 6.48 15.38 6.92
CA SER A 50 6.98 16.43 6.02
C SER A 50 7.51 15.91 4.68
N TRP A 51 8.00 14.67 4.63
CA TRP A 51 8.55 14.08 3.40
C TRP A 51 7.80 12.83 2.91
N LEU A 52 6.89 12.29 3.72
CA LEU A 52 5.91 11.31 3.23
C LEU A 52 5.08 11.85 2.06
N PRO A 53 4.75 13.14 1.96
CA PRO A 53 4.07 13.65 0.77
C PRO A 53 5.01 13.67 -0.43
N VAL A 54 4.98 12.64 -1.23
CA VAL A 54 5.19 12.80 -2.67
C VAL A 54 4.15 13.82 -3.15
N PRO A 55 4.47 14.75 -4.08
CA PRO A 55 3.48 15.69 -4.59
C PRO A 55 2.17 14.99 -4.93
N GLN A 56 1.06 15.50 -4.44
CA GLN A 56 -0.25 14.87 -4.63
C GLN A 56 -0.57 14.59 -6.10
N ALA A 57 -0.09 15.43 -6.99
CA ALA A 57 -0.27 15.26 -8.43
C ALA A 57 0.33 13.93 -8.95
N GLU A 58 1.41 13.44 -8.36
CA GLU A 58 2.02 12.17 -8.77
C GLU A 58 1.21 10.95 -8.32
N LEU A 59 0.41 11.09 -7.28
CA LEU A 59 -0.44 10.05 -6.72
C LEU A 59 -1.91 10.19 -7.16
N ALA A 60 -2.17 10.99 -8.16
CA ALA A 60 -3.51 11.22 -8.71
C ALA A 60 -3.60 10.73 -10.15
N ALA A 61 -4.84 10.50 -10.59
CA ALA A 61 -5.13 10.18 -12.00
C ALA A 61 -4.53 11.25 -12.95
N PRO A 62 -4.12 10.88 -14.18
CA PRO A 62 -4.26 9.54 -14.77
C PRO A 62 -3.17 8.54 -14.38
N ASP A 63 -2.00 9.00 -13.95
CA ASP A 63 -0.80 8.17 -13.82
C ASP A 63 -0.66 7.51 -12.46
N GLY A 64 -1.19 8.12 -11.42
CA GLY A 64 -1.12 7.62 -10.05
C GLY A 64 -2.49 7.41 -9.42
N GLY A 65 -2.48 6.93 -8.20
CA GLY A 65 -3.69 6.71 -7.41
C GLY A 65 -3.40 6.35 -5.97
N LEU A 66 -4.44 6.43 -5.15
CA LEU A 66 -4.44 6.00 -3.76
C LEU A 66 -5.70 5.17 -3.55
N LEU A 67 -5.53 3.94 -3.09
CA LEU A 67 -6.63 3.04 -2.72
C LEU A 67 -6.69 2.90 -1.21
N ILE A 68 -7.87 3.00 -0.65
CA ILE A 68 -8.15 2.74 0.75
C ILE A 68 -9.11 1.56 0.83
N GLY A 69 -8.72 0.53 1.57
CA GLY A 69 -9.58 -0.60 1.91
C GLY A 69 -10.42 -0.28 3.13
N VAL A 70 -11.72 -0.32 2.97
CA VAL A 70 -12.70 0.07 3.98
C VAL A 70 -13.50 -1.14 4.41
N LEU A 71 -13.57 -1.36 5.71
CA LEU A 71 -14.34 -2.43 6.35
C LEU A 71 -15.37 -1.78 7.27
N ASP A 72 -16.66 -1.94 6.95
CA ASP A 72 -17.75 -1.31 7.70
C ASP A 72 -17.56 0.20 7.93
N GLY A 73 -17.15 0.92 6.89
CA GLY A 73 -16.90 2.35 6.96
C GLY A 73 -15.57 2.77 7.60
N VAL A 74 -14.76 1.82 8.05
CA VAL A 74 -13.46 2.07 8.71
C VAL A 74 -12.31 1.76 7.75
N PRO A 75 -11.40 2.71 7.51
CA PRO A 75 -10.19 2.43 6.73
C PRO A 75 -9.26 1.52 7.53
N VAL A 76 -8.91 0.37 6.93
CA VAL A 76 -8.09 -0.66 7.59
C VAL A 76 -6.80 -0.97 6.85
N THR A 77 -6.73 -0.66 5.57
CA THR A 77 -5.54 -0.86 4.73
C THR A 77 -5.55 0.15 3.59
N GLY A 78 -4.42 0.39 2.99
CA GLY A 78 -4.33 1.29 1.86
C GLY A 78 -2.95 1.35 1.26
N GLY A 79 -2.87 1.90 0.07
CA GLY A 79 -1.62 2.07 -0.65
C GLY A 79 -1.78 2.95 -1.87
N ALA A 80 -0.68 3.55 -2.27
CA ALA A 80 -0.61 4.46 -3.40
C ALA A 80 0.32 3.92 -4.47
N PHE A 81 0.19 4.48 -5.65
CA PHE A 81 1.13 4.25 -6.74
C PHE A 81 1.32 5.52 -7.55
N ARG A 82 2.49 5.61 -8.19
CA ARG A 82 2.82 6.68 -9.12
C ARG A 82 3.54 6.12 -10.34
N ARG A 83 3.61 6.90 -11.40
CA ARG A 83 4.41 6.53 -12.57
C ARG A 83 5.90 6.52 -12.19
N TYR A 84 6.56 5.42 -12.49
CA TYR A 84 8.01 5.27 -12.41
C TYR A 84 8.66 5.45 -13.79
N ASP A 85 8.13 4.73 -14.78
CA ASP A 85 8.45 4.86 -16.20
C ASP A 85 7.22 4.52 -17.06
N SER A 86 7.38 4.44 -18.37
CA SER A 86 6.26 4.21 -19.30
C SER A 86 5.52 2.89 -19.07
N GLU A 87 6.15 1.90 -18.46
CA GLU A 87 5.57 0.58 -18.21
C GLU A 87 5.41 0.25 -16.72
N THR A 88 6.03 1.03 -15.83
CA THR A 88 6.18 0.70 -14.43
C THR A 88 5.46 1.70 -13.52
N ALA A 89 4.68 1.18 -12.60
CA ALA A 89 4.17 1.93 -11.46
C ALA A 89 5.00 1.63 -10.21
N GLU A 90 5.31 2.65 -9.43
CA GLU A 90 5.95 2.50 -8.13
C GLU A 90 4.90 2.51 -7.04
N LEU A 91 4.85 1.44 -6.24
CA LEU A 91 3.99 1.37 -5.06
C LEU A 91 4.59 2.19 -3.93
N LYS A 92 3.74 2.94 -3.26
CA LYS A 92 4.06 3.83 -2.14
C LYS A 92 3.06 3.65 -1.03
N ARG A 93 3.49 3.87 0.22
CA ARG A 93 2.57 3.98 1.37
C ARG A 93 1.67 2.77 1.57
N ILE A 94 2.23 1.58 1.40
CA ILE A 94 1.53 0.34 1.73
C ILE A 94 1.33 0.28 3.24
N TRP A 95 0.08 0.20 3.66
CA TRP A 95 -0.32 0.30 5.05
C TRP A 95 -1.43 -0.68 5.38
N THR A 96 -1.34 -1.26 6.56
CA THR A 96 -2.46 -1.95 7.23
C THR A 96 -2.50 -1.50 8.68
N ASP A 97 -3.68 -1.09 9.13
CA ASP A 97 -3.91 -0.64 10.49
C ASP A 97 -3.44 -1.70 11.49
N ARG A 98 -2.78 -1.26 12.54
CA ARG A 98 -2.17 -2.11 13.57
C ARG A 98 -3.16 -3.10 14.18
N ALA A 99 -4.41 -2.67 14.38
CA ALA A 99 -5.47 -3.49 14.94
C ALA A 99 -5.99 -4.58 13.97
N TYR A 100 -5.68 -4.46 12.68
CA TYR A 100 -6.17 -5.34 11.63
C TYR A 100 -5.08 -6.16 10.95
N ARG A 101 -3.87 -6.17 11.48
CA ARG A 101 -2.74 -6.96 10.95
C ARG A 101 -2.95 -8.45 11.18
N ARG A 102 -2.25 -9.27 10.39
CA ARG A 102 -2.29 -10.74 10.41
C ARG A 102 -3.65 -11.33 10.02
N ARG A 103 -4.45 -10.57 9.26
CA ARG A 103 -5.77 -11.01 8.75
C ARG A 103 -5.79 -11.14 7.23
N GLY A 104 -4.65 -10.97 6.55
CA GLY A 104 -4.54 -11.08 5.10
C GLY A 104 -4.95 -9.83 4.32
N TYR A 105 -5.23 -8.71 4.97
CA TYR A 105 -5.65 -7.48 4.27
C TYR A 105 -4.57 -6.89 3.37
N ALA A 106 -3.30 -6.97 3.76
CA ALA A 106 -2.20 -6.51 2.93
C ALA A 106 -2.09 -7.27 1.60
N ARG A 107 -2.35 -8.58 1.61
CA ARG A 107 -2.39 -9.40 0.38
C ARG A 107 -3.52 -8.98 -0.54
N VAL A 108 -4.69 -8.72 0.03
CA VAL A 108 -5.87 -8.27 -0.73
C VAL A 108 -5.63 -6.87 -1.29
N LEU A 109 -5.00 -5.99 -0.52
CA LEU A 109 -4.57 -4.67 -0.99
C LEU A 109 -3.63 -4.77 -2.17
N LEU A 110 -2.58 -5.60 -2.09
CA LEU A 110 -1.63 -5.76 -3.19
C LEU A 110 -2.34 -6.25 -4.46
N ALA A 111 -3.24 -7.22 -4.34
CA ALA A 111 -4.03 -7.68 -5.46
C ALA A 111 -4.89 -6.56 -6.07
N ALA A 112 -5.48 -5.71 -5.25
CA ALA A 112 -6.26 -4.56 -5.72
C ALA A 112 -5.38 -3.51 -6.43
N LEU A 113 -4.20 -3.22 -5.90
CA LEU A 113 -3.23 -2.30 -6.54
C LEU A 113 -2.70 -2.88 -7.85
N GLU A 114 -2.42 -4.18 -7.89
CA GLU A 114 -2.00 -4.87 -9.12
C GLU A 114 -3.08 -4.77 -10.20
N ALA A 115 -4.34 -5.01 -9.85
CA ALA A 115 -5.46 -4.88 -10.78
C ALA A 115 -5.64 -3.44 -11.27
N GLU A 116 -5.59 -2.47 -10.37
CA GLU A 116 -5.74 -1.05 -10.70
C GLU A 116 -4.60 -0.56 -11.61
N THR A 117 -3.36 -0.90 -11.29
CA THR A 117 -2.21 -0.50 -12.11
C THR A 117 -2.23 -1.18 -13.48
N ALA A 118 -2.61 -2.45 -13.56
CA ALA A 118 -2.79 -3.14 -14.83
C ALA A 118 -3.87 -2.47 -15.68
N ALA A 119 -4.98 -2.07 -15.09
CA ALA A 119 -6.07 -1.35 -15.77
C ALA A 119 -5.62 0.02 -16.31
N ARG A 120 -4.61 0.64 -15.69
CA ARG A 120 -3.98 1.90 -16.15
C ARG A 120 -2.93 1.68 -17.24
N GLY A 121 -2.63 0.44 -17.63
CA GLY A 121 -1.67 0.10 -18.68
C GLY A 121 -0.25 -0.21 -18.19
N TYR A 122 -0.02 -0.24 -16.89
CA TYR A 122 1.27 -0.64 -16.35
C TYR A 122 1.47 -2.15 -16.47
N ARG A 123 2.71 -2.54 -16.74
CA ARG A 123 3.10 -3.95 -16.93
C ARG A 123 4.02 -4.44 -15.82
N ARG A 124 4.59 -3.53 -15.04
CA ARG A 124 5.55 -3.83 -13.97
C ARG A 124 5.24 -2.97 -12.76
N LEU A 125 5.40 -3.56 -11.59
CA LEU A 125 5.40 -2.85 -10.31
C LEU A 125 6.82 -2.82 -9.73
N TYR A 126 7.15 -1.71 -9.12
CA TYR A 126 8.40 -1.49 -8.40
C TYR A 126 8.08 -0.87 -7.04
N LEU A 127 8.87 -1.22 -6.03
CA LEU A 127 8.73 -0.60 -4.72
C LEU A 127 10.05 -0.64 -3.96
N ILE A 128 10.19 0.27 -3.02
CA ILE A 128 11.29 0.31 -2.06
C ILE A 128 10.70 0.24 -0.65
N THR A 129 11.25 -0.65 0.16
CA THR A 129 11.00 -0.70 1.61
C THR A 129 12.31 -0.53 2.37
N GLY A 130 12.24 -0.35 3.67
CA GLY A 130 13.42 -0.21 4.52
C GLY A 130 13.82 -1.53 5.17
N ASN A 131 15.10 -1.64 5.49
CA ASN A 131 15.69 -2.83 6.12
C ASN A 131 15.18 -3.11 7.55
N ARG A 132 14.44 -2.20 8.15
CA ARG A 132 13.83 -2.36 9.48
C ARG A 132 12.34 -2.68 9.44
N GLN A 133 11.87 -3.18 8.29
CA GLN A 133 10.48 -3.58 8.07
C GLN A 133 10.41 -5.05 7.63
N PRO A 134 10.77 -6.01 8.49
CA PRO A 134 10.84 -7.43 8.11
C PRO A 134 9.49 -8.01 7.71
N GLU A 135 8.39 -7.53 8.27
CA GLU A 135 7.04 -7.95 7.89
C GLU A 135 6.66 -7.50 6.47
N ALA A 136 7.13 -6.34 6.03
CA ALA A 136 6.96 -5.88 4.65
C ALA A 136 7.77 -6.75 3.69
N GLU A 137 9.04 -7.03 4.00
CA GLU A 137 9.88 -7.93 3.20
C GLU A 137 9.23 -9.31 3.05
N ALA A 138 8.73 -9.88 4.15
CA ALA A 138 8.07 -11.18 4.14
C ALA A 138 6.80 -11.16 3.28
N LEU A 139 6.03 -10.08 3.31
CA LEU A 139 4.83 -9.91 2.50
C LEU A 139 5.18 -9.94 1.00
N TYR A 140 6.18 -9.18 0.58
CA TYR A 140 6.58 -9.12 -0.84
C TYR A 140 7.19 -10.43 -1.30
N ASP A 141 8.06 -11.05 -0.52
CA ASP A 141 8.61 -12.38 -0.83
C ASP A 141 7.49 -13.43 -1.02
N ALA A 142 6.43 -13.34 -0.20
CA ALA A 142 5.32 -14.30 -0.21
C ALA A 142 4.27 -14.03 -1.31
N THR A 143 4.27 -12.86 -1.93
CA THR A 143 3.25 -12.44 -2.91
C THR A 143 3.76 -12.33 -4.35
N GLY A 144 4.90 -12.93 -4.63
CA GLY A 144 5.45 -13.05 -5.99
C GLY A 144 6.32 -11.88 -6.43
N TYR A 145 6.76 -11.03 -5.50
CA TYR A 145 7.73 -9.98 -5.78
C TYR A 145 9.16 -10.54 -5.72
N THR A 146 10.02 -10.04 -6.58
CA THR A 146 11.43 -10.42 -6.67
C THR A 146 12.30 -9.27 -6.21
N ARG A 147 13.32 -9.54 -5.41
CA ARG A 147 14.29 -8.54 -4.98
C ARG A 147 15.15 -8.09 -6.16
N VAL A 148 15.35 -6.79 -6.27
CA VAL A 148 16.19 -6.16 -7.30
C VAL A 148 17.09 -5.12 -6.65
N PRO A 149 18.17 -4.68 -7.34
CA PRO A 149 18.96 -3.55 -6.84
C PRO A 149 18.09 -2.31 -6.67
N ALA A 150 18.23 -1.64 -5.52
CA ALA A 150 17.50 -0.41 -5.25
C ALA A 150 18.13 0.77 -6.00
N ASP A 151 17.28 1.68 -6.47
CA ASP A 151 17.75 2.95 -7.00
C ASP A 151 18.51 3.73 -5.92
N PRO A 152 19.52 4.53 -6.31
CA PRO A 152 20.21 5.40 -5.36
C PRO A 152 19.23 6.36 -4.70
N LEU A 153 19.22 6.36 -3.37
CA LEU A 153 18.44 7.31 -2.57
C LEU A 153 19.40 8.18 -1.76
N PRO A 154 19.02 9.43 -1.45
CA PRO A 154 19.74 10.22 -0.48
C PRO A 154 19.86 9.46 0.83
N SER A 155 21.07 9.38 1.39
CA SER A 155 21.29 8.73 2.69
C SER A 155 20.61 9.55 3.80
N TRP A 156 19.77 8.89 4.58
CA TRP A 156 19.22 9.49 5.79
C TRP A 156 19.12 8.42 6.89
N GLY A 157 19.95 8.64 7.90
CA GLY A 157 19.98 7.79 9.09
C GLY A 157 20.21 6.31 8.80
N PRO A 158 19.57 5.43 9.57
CA PRO A 158 19.77 3.98 9.51
C PRO A 158 18.97 3.29 8.38
N PHE A 159 18.29 4.04 7.54
CA PHE A 159 17.49 3.48 6.44
C PHE A 159 18.38 2.89 5.36
N VAL A 160 18.21 1.59 5.09
CA VAL A 160 18.83 0.90 3.97
C VAL A 160 17.70 0.45 3.03
N PRO A 161 17.67 0.94 1.78
CA PRO A 161 16.60 0.59 0.85
C PRO A 161 16.72 -0.86 0.38
N ILE A 162 15.58 -1.54 0.33
CA ILE A 162 15.41 -2.86 -0.28
C ILE A 162 14.33 -2.73 -1.34
N ALA A 163 14.66 -3.07 -2.58
CA ALA A 163 13.75 -2.93 -3.70
C ALA A 163 13.20 -4.28 -4.16
N PHE A 164 11.97 -4.22 -4.62
CA PHE A 164 11.24 -5.36 -5.19
C PHE A 164 10.58 -4.97 -6.51
N GLU A 165 10.39 -5.94 -7.37
CA GLU A 165 9.61 -5.81 -8.59
C GLU A 165 8.66 -6.98 -8.76
N LYS A 166 7.58 -6.74 -9.51
CA LYS A 166 6.69 -7.79 -9.99
C LYS A 166 6.21 -7.44 -11.39
N TRP A 167 6.37 -8.37 -12.32
CA TRP A 167 5.78 -8.25 -13.65
C TRP A 167 4.34 -8.72 -13.59
N LEU A 168 3.43 -7.87 -14.08
CA LEU A 168 2.02 -8.19 -14.14
C LEU A 168 1.76 -9.12 -15.30
N VAL A 169 1.03 -10.20 -15.06
CA VAL A 169 0.64 -11.13 -16.10
C VAL A 169 -0.49 -10.50 -16.90
N ALA A 170 -0.33 -10.37 -18.23
CA ALA A 170 -1.45 -10.01 -19.08
C ALA A 170 -2.50 -11.12 -19.00
N ASP A 171 -3.78 -10.75 -18.78
CA ASP A 171 -4.86 -11.70 -18.94
C ASP A 171 -4.77 -12.27 -20.35
N ARG A 172 -4.62 -13.58 -20.42
CA ARG A 172 -4.70 -14.26 -21.70
C ARG A 172 -6.18 -14.31 -22.08
N GLU A 173 -6.54 -13.58 -23.13
CA GLU A 173 -7.82 -13.78 -23.81
C GLU A 173 -7.95 -15.23 -24.32
#